data_35ccfaa421786d28c1534f3d34d9a84b
#
_entry.id   35ccfaa421786d28c1534f3d34d9a84b
#
_cell.length_a   1.000
_cell.length_b   1.000
_cell.length_c   1.000
_cell.angle_alpha   90.00
_cell.angle_beta   90.00
_cell.angle_gamma   90.00
#
_symmetry.space_group_name_H-M   'P 1'
#
loop_
_entity.id
_entity.type
_entity.pdbx_description
1 polymer ?
#
loop_
_entity_poly.entity_id
_entity_poly.type
_entity_poly.pdbx_seq_one_letter_code
_entity_poly.pdbx_strand_id
1 'polypeptide(L)'
;MRSINAALLAHLAGNTQTVATLWLVTRKDGAQFGFTDLDQPITYGGVTYEAQGGYTHSQIDMTSDLSTSNLEVQAVFDSVNITPESLESGLWDFAQVQCSLVNYADLTQGAVILSSGTLGQVSISNGAYKAELRGVAQLMQQEQGDVYSPTCRANFGDSKCTVDRGPLTVSGSVASLVNATTWNDPTLTQVGTVSAYTDTKGEKVPTRSPFTIQVVPPTGGAFVSDGGVKNSQGKTLSLVSSSPGDGQYSVSSTGLYTFSSADAAWEVFIDYDYTIGYFAYGKVTWLTGQNAGFSMEVKTFSPGVVTLAMAMPYPIAVGDTYQIVPGCDRTIGTCFARYNNIVHFRGEPYIPGPDILLMPQGD
;
A
#
# COMPACT_ATOMS: atom_id res chain seq x y z
N MET A 1 -24.38 -20.73 -19.26
CA MET A 1 -24.07 -21.62 -20.41
C MET A 1 -23.07 -20.87 -21.27
N ARG A 2 -21.92 -21.47 -21.57
CA ARG A 2 -20.92 -20.82 -22.43
C ARG A 2 -21.45 -20.74 -23.86
N SER A 3 -21.40 -19.56 -24.46
CA SER A 3 -21.78 -19.40 -25.87
C SER A 3 -20.59 -19.82 -26.74
N ILE A 4 -20.73 -20.90 -27.49
CA ILE A 4 -19.73 -21.38 -28.44
C ILE A 4 -20.29 -21.19 -29.85
N ASN A 5 -19.48 -20.68 -30.76
CA ASN A 5 -19.85 -20.58 -32.17
C ASN A 5 -20.11 -21.99 -32.74
N ALA A 6 -21.19 -22.14 -33.51
CA ALA A 6 -21.59 -23.45 -34.06
C ALA A 6 -20.52 -24.06 -34.96
N ALA A 7 -19.74 -23.24 -35.69
CA ALA A 7 -18.65 -23.73 -36.56
C ALA A 7 -17.48 -24.29 -35.71
N LEU A 8 -17.12 -23.58 -34.61
CA LEU A 8 -16.08 -24.09 -33.72
C LEU A 8 -16.53 -25.34 -32.97
N LEU A 9 -17.82 -25.40 -32.54
CA LEU A 9 -18.37 -26.57 -31.90
C LEU A 9 -18.33 -27.80 -32.83
N ALA A 10 -18.68 -27.65 -34.13
CA ALA A 10 -18.61 -28.69 -35.14
C ALA A 10 -17.17 -29.15 -35.36
N HIS A 11 -16.18 -28.22 -35.36
CA HIS A 11 -14.77 -28.56 -35.48
C HIS A 11 -14.28 -29.36 -34.26
N LEU A 12 -14.66 -28.97 -33.03
CA LEU A 12 -14.30 -29.68 -31.81
C LEU A 12 -14.93 -31.08 -31.71
N ALA A 13 -16.05 -31.33 -32.39
CA ALA A 13 -16.69 -32.63 -32.51
C ALA A 13 -16.09 -33.51 -33.59
N GLY A 14 -15.21 -32.97 -34.43
CA GLY A 14 -14.55 -33.67 -35.51
C GLY A 14 -13.43 -34.61 -35.07
N ASN A 15 -13.03 -35.55 -35.96
CA ASN A 15 -11.93 -36.49 -35.69
C ASN A 15 -10.54 -35.85 -35.72
N THR A 16 -10.37 -34.75 -36.43
CA THR A 16 -9.13 -33.98 -36.51
C THR A 16 -9.37 -32.60 -35.97
N GLN A 17 -8.63 -32.22 -34.95
CA GLN A 17 -8.77 -30.94 -34.28
C GLN A 17 -7.47 -30.14 -34.48
N THR A 18 -7.61 -28.91 -34.98
CA THR A 18 -6.53 -27.94 -35.11
C THR A 18 -6.74 -26.83 -34.08
N VAL A 19 -6.49 -27.14 -32.81
CA VAL A 19 -6.76 -26.21 -31.69
C VAL A 19 -5.47 -25.67 -31.08
N ALA A 20 -5.54 -24.42 -30.65
CA ALA A 20 -4.48 -23.78 -29.88
C ALA A 20 -5.10 -23.03 -28.68
N THR A 21 -4.34 -22.97 -27.59
CA THR A 21 -4.70 -22.22 -26.40
C THR A 21 -4.08 -20.84 -26.49
N LEU A 22 -4.89 -19.81 -26.26
CA LEU A 22 -4.48 -18.42 -26.23
C LEU A 22 -4.60 -17.88 -24.79
N TRP A 23 -3.52 -17.34 -24.28
CA TRP A 23 -3.45 -16.69 -22.97
C TRP A 23 -3.27 -15.20 -23.16
N LEU A 24 -4.27 -14.44 -22.77
CA LEU A 24 -4.22 -12.98 -22.76
C LEU A 24 -4.00 -12.50 -21.34
N VAL A 25 -2.89 -11.81 -21.10
CA VAL A 25 -2.57 -11.17 -19.84
C VAL A 25 -2.72 -9.67 -20.02
N THR A 26 -3.60 -9.06 -19.22
CA THR A 26 -3.83 -7.61 -19.22
C THR A 26 -3.39 -7.04 -17.87
N ARG A 27 -2.35 -6.23 -17.89
CA ARG A 27 -1.86 -5.55 -16.68
C ARG A 27 -2.79 -4.41 -16.26
N LYS A 28 -2.62 -3.92 -15.03
CA LYS A 28 -3.40 -2.79 -14.49
C LYS A 28 -3.22 -1.48 -15.26
N ASP A 29 -2.08 -1.30 -15.93
CA ASP A 29 -1.78 -0.15 -16.79
C ASP A 29 -2.43 -0.25 -18.18
N GLY A 30 -3.15 -1.34 -18.45
CA GLY A 30 -3.83 -1.62 -19.72
C GLY A 30 -2.95 -2.28 -20.78
N ALA A 31 -1.67 -2.52 -20.50
CA ALA A 31 -0.79 -3.25 -21.42
C ALA A 31 -1.25 -4.71 -21.57
N GLN A 32 -1.30 -5.20 -22.80
CA GLN A 32 -1.74 -6.55 -23.14
C GLN A 32 -0.61 -7.39 -23.70
N PHE A 33 -0.52 -8.62 -23.24
CA PHE A 33 0.48 -9.60 -23.66
C PHE A 33 -0.24 -10.91 -23.98
N GLY A 34 0.04 -11.45 -25.16
CA GLY A 34 -0.55 -12.70 -25.65
C GLY A 34 0.50 -13.80 -25.69
N PHE A 35 0.13 -15.03 -25.25
CA PHE A 35 0.96 -16.23 -25.31
C PHE A 35 0.15 -17.39 -25.86
N THR A 36 0.77 -18.29 -26.60
CA THR A 36 0.13 -19.48 -27.18
C THR A 36 1.00 -20.72 -26.98
N ASP A 37 0.36 -21.87 -26.89
CA ASP A 37 0.98 -23.19 -26.87
C ASP A 37 1.40 -23.69 -28.30
N LEU A 38 1.07 -22.91 -29.31
CA LEU A 38 1.51 -23.23 -30.68
C LEU A 38 2.99 -22.86 -30.88
N ASP A 39 3.66 -23.54 -31.81
CA ASP A 39 5.05 -23.28 -32.21
C ASP A 39 5.24 -22.02 -33.09
N GLN A 40 4.12 -21.39 -33.49
CA GLN A 40 4.09 -20.16 -34.28
C GLN A 40 3.20 -19.11 -33.65
N PRO A 41 3.53 -17.80 -33.80
CA PRO A 41 2.70 -16.74 -33.29
C PRO A 41 1.35 -16.66 -34.02
N ILE A 42 0.29 -16.37 -33.27
CA ILE A 42 -1.07 -16.19 -33.79
C ILE A 42 -1.52 -14.76 -33.47
N THR A 43 -2.12 -14.07 -34.45
CA THR A 43 -2.80 -12.80 -34.23
C THR A 43 -4.30 -13.01 -34.18
N TYR A 44 -4.91 -12.74 -33.03
CA TYR A 44 -6.36 -12.84 -32.82
C TYR A 44 -6.89 -11.66 -31.99
N GLY A 45 -8.01 -11.08 -32.39
CA GLY A 45 -8.63 -9.98 -31.68
C GLY A 45 -7.77 -8.70 -31.56
N GLY A 46 -6.82 -8.49 -32.47
CA GLY A 46 -5.90 -7.35 -32.45
C GLY A 46 -4.67 -7.53 -31.56
N VAL A 47 -4.53 -8.67 -30.91
CA VAL A 47 -3.36 -9.04 -30.09
C VAL A 47 -2.56 -10.12 -30.79
N THR A 48 -1.24 -9.99 -30.79
CA THR A 48 -0.34 -11.05 -31.25
C THR A 48 0.03 -11.92 -30.05
N TYR A 49 -0.26 -13.21 -30.16
CA TYR A 49 0.08 -14.23 -29.17
C TYR A 49 1.40 -14.86 -29.56
N GLU A 50 2.41 -14.64 -28.74
CA GLU A 50 3.76 -15.15 -28.98
C GLU A 50 3.84 -16.65 -28.69
N ALA A 51 4.55 -17.39 -29.55
CA ALA A 51 4.85 -18.79 -29.33
C ALA A 51 5.81 -18.93 -28.13
N GLN A 52 5.41 -19.69 -27.14
CA GLN A 52 6.24 -19.95 -25.95
C GLN A 52 6.70 -21.41 -25.94
N GLY A 53 7.99 -21.64 -26.16
CA GLY A 53 8.62 -22.92 -25.92
C GLY A 53 8.75 -23.23 -24.43
N GLY A 54 8.29 -24.40 -23.98
CA GLY A 54 8.45 -24.83 -22.59
C GLY A 54 7.30 -24.51 -21.63
N TYR A 55 6.13 -24.23 -22.17
CA TYR A 55 4.91 -24.00 -21.43
C TYR A 55 4.25 -25.33 -21.01
N THR A 56 4.05 -25.54 -19.73
CA THR A 56 3.22 -26.61 -19.17
C THR A 56 2.15 -26.01 -18.28
N HIS A 57 0.89 -26.21 -18.64
CA HIS A 57 -0.23 -25.90 -17.74
C HIS A 57 -0.62 -27.15 -16.96
N SER A 58 -1.00 -26.98 -15.72
CA SER A 58 -1.71 -28.01 -14.96
C SER A 58 -3.09 -28.23 -15.56
N GLN A 59 -3.66 -29.39 -15.33
CA GLN A 59 -5.01 -29.71 -15.77
C GLN A 59 -5.99 -28.65 -15.21
N ILE A 60 -6.91 -28.15 -16.05
CA ILE A 60 -7.96 -27.23 -15.61
C ILE A 60 -9.03 -28.07 -14.94
N ASP A 61 -8.94 -28.28 -13.64
CA ASP A 61 -9.97 -28.94 -12.86
C ASP A 61 -11.10 -27.95 -12.53
N MET A 62 -12.24 -28.15 -13.15
CA MET A 62 -13.46 -27.43 -12.83
C MET A 62 -14.34 -28.32 -11.94
N THR A 63 -14.34 -28.05 -10.65
CA THR A 63 -15.30 -28.65 -9.72
C THR A 63 -16.57 -27.80 -9.70
N SER A 64 -17.73 -28.47 -9.59
CA SER A 64 -19.03 -27.79 -9.49
C SER A 64 -19.34 -27.24 -8.10
N ASP A 65 -18.49 -27.51 -7.14
CA ASP A 65 -18.51 -26.97 -5.81
C ASP A 65 -17.74 -25.64 -5.76
N LEU A 66 -18.10 -24.74 -4.85
CA LEU A 66 -17.45 -23.45 -4.62
C LEU A 66 -16.00 -23.56 -4.10
N SER A 67 -15.34 -24.70 -4.29
CA SER A 67 -13.93 -24.86 -4.00
C SER A 67 -13.12 -23.99 -4.96
N THR A 68 -12.08 -23.36 -4.46
CA THR A 68 -11.15 -22.57 -5.25
C THR A 68 -10.45 -23.50 -6.26
N SER A 69 -10.86 -23.42 -7.53
CA SER A 69 -10.08 -24.02 -8.60
C SER A 69 -8.84 -23.16 -8.82
N ASN A 70 -7.75 -23.52 -8.19
CA ASN A 70 -6.45 -22.89 -8.44
C ASN A 70 -5.86 -23.54 -9.68
N LEU A 71 -5.82 -22.79 -10.76
CA LEU A 71 -5.07 -23.19 -11.94
C LEU A 71 -3.62 -22.75 -11.72
N GLU A 72 -2.73 -23.71 -11.55
CA GLU A 72 -1.30 -23.44 -11.57
C GLU A 72 -0.82 -23.39 -13.03
N VAL A 73 -0.31 -22.25 -13.43
CA VAL A 73 0.40 -22.10 -14.69
C VAL A 73 1.88 -22.13 -14.40
N GLN A 74 2.55 -23.22 -14.75
CA GLN A 74 4.01 -23.24 -14.79
C GLN A 74 4.43 -22.86 -16.21
N ALA A 75 5.04 -21.69 -16.33
CA ALA A 75 5.64 -21.27 -17.57
C ALA A 75 7.11 -20.97 -17.33
N VAL A 76 7.95 -21.50 -18.19
CA VAL A 76 9.29 -20.97 -18.39
C VAL A 76 9.10 -19.73 -19.23
N PHE A 77 9.02 -18.57 -18.59
CA PHE A 77 8.93 -17.31 -19.29
C PHE A 77 10.33 -16.93 -19.78
N ASP A 78 10.63 -17.31 -20.99
CA ASP A 78 11.74 -16.77 -21.77
C ASP A 78 11.19 -15.73 -22.76
N SER A 79 10.42 -14.78 -22.23
CA SER A 79 9.84 -13.70 -23.04
C SER A 79 10.60 -12.41 -22.75
N VAL A 80 10.94 -11.68 -23.80
CA VAL A 80 11.56 -10.33 -23.71
C VAL A 80 10.66 -9.36 -22.90
N ASN A 81 9.38 -9.67 -22.79
CA ASN A 81 8.37 -8.83 -22.14
C ASN A 81 8.21 -9.09 -20.65
N ILE A 82 8.62 -10.26 -20.13
CA ILE A 82 8.49 -10.63 -18.72
C ILE A 82 9.88 -10.88 -18.17
N THR A 83 10.44 -9.88 -17.51
CA THR A 83 11.76 -9.99 -16.87
C THR A 83 11.59 -10.26 -15.36
N PRO A 84 12.58 -10.88 -14.70
CA PRO A 84 12.59 -11.06 -13.26
C PRO A 84 12.31 -9.74 -12.52
N GLU A 85 12.95 -8.65 -12.93
CA GLU A 85 12.80 -7.34 -12.33
C GLU A 85 11.37 -6.81 -12.47
N SER A 86 10.70 -7.06 -13.62
CA SER A 86 9.32 -6.63 -13.83
C SER A 86 8.33 -7.42 -12.96
N LEU A 87 8.63 -8.67 -12.65
CA LEU A 87 7.84 -9.50 -11.74
C LEU A 87 8.06 -9.08 -10.28
N GLU A 88 9.32 -8.90 -9.86
CA GLU A 88 9.66 -8.45 -8.51
C GLU A 88 9.16 -7.04 -8.21
N SER A 89 9.05 -6.19 -9.24
CA SER A 89 8.50 -4.84 -9.11
C SER A 89 7.00 -4.78 -8.82
N GLY A 90 6.29 -5.92 -8.89
CA GLY A 90 4.84 -5.97 -8.73
C GLY A 90 4.05 -5.43 -9.93
N LEU A 91 4.71 -5.22 -11.08
CA LEU A 91 4.06 -4.70 -12.30
C LEU A 91 2.97 -5.64 -12.83
N TRP A 92 3.11 -6.94 -12.54
CA TRP A 92 2.18 -7.99 -12.93
C TRP A 92 1.15 -8.35 -11.85
N ASP A 93 1.23 -7.73 -10.68
CA ASP A 93 0.34 -8.03 -9.57
C ASP A 93 -1.12 -7.78 -9.93
N PHE A 94 -1.94 -8.81 -9.72
CA PHE A 94 -3.37 -8.79 -10.05
C PHE A 94 -3.67 -8.52 -11.54
N ALA A 95 -2.73 -8.78 -12.45
CA ALA A 95 -3.00 -8.74 -13.89
C ALA A 95 -4.17 -9.70 -14.21
N GLN A 96 -5.06 -9.27 -15.11
CA GLN A 96 -6.14 -10.13 -15.56
C GLN A 96 -5.61 -11.13 -16.57
N VAL A 97 -5.99 -12.39 -16.41
CA VAL A 97 -5.59 -13.47 -17.30
C VAL A 97 -6.84 -14.12 -17.86
N GLN A 98 -6.90 -14.25 -19.18
CA GLN A 98 -7.94 -14.98 -19.89
C GLN A 98 -7.32 -16.08 -20.74
N CYS A 99 -7.77 -17.31 -20.50
CA CYS A 99 -7.41 -18.48 -21.29
C CYS A 99 -8.54 -18.79 -22.26
N SER A 100 -8.24 -18.89 -23.55
CA SER A 100 -9.21 -19.15 -24.61
C SER A 100 -8.69 -20.25 -25.54
N LEU A 101 -9.59 -21.02 -26.14
CA LEU A 101 -9.33 -22.01 -27.15
C LEU A 101 -9.80 -21.50 -28.50
N VAL A 102 -8.94 -21.63 -29.52
CA VAL A 102 -9.26 -21.28 -30.92
C VAL A 102 -8.91 -22.41 -31.87
N ASN A 103 -9.55 -22.42 -33.04
CA ASN A 103 -9.08 -23.20 -34.18
C ASN A 103 -7.99 -22.40 -34.91
N TYR A 104 -6.71 -22.79 -34.79
CA TYR A 104 -5.61 -22.04 -35.40
C TYR A 104 -5.61 -22.10 -36.95
N ALA A 105 -6.26 -23.11 -37.54
CA ALA A 105 -6.40 -23.24 -39.00
C ALA A 105 -7.48 -22.31 -39.56
N ASP A 106 -8.47 -21.89 -38.71
CA ASP A 106 -9.55 -20.98 -39.12
C ASP A 106 -10.01 -20.13 -37.93
N LEU A 107 -9.39 -18.99 -37.72
CA LEU A 107 -9.67 -18.06 -36.61
C LEU A 107 -11.04 -17.37 -36.77
N THR A 108 -11.69 -17.46 -37.93
CA THR A 108 -13.03 -16.86 -38.12
C THR A 108 -14.12 -17.59 -37.35
N GLN A 109 -13.87 -18.81 -36.91
CA GLN A 109 -14.74 -19.61 -36.06
C GLN A 109 -14.88 -19.01 -34.62
N GLY A 110 -14.02 -18.03 -34.27
CA GLY A 110 -14.03 -17.37 -32.98
C GLY A 110 -13.25 -18.16 -31.91
N ALA A 111 -13.42 -17.73 -30.65
CA ALA A 111 -12.75 -18.34 -29.49
C ALA A 111 -13.76 -18.79 -28.43
N VAL A 112 -13.41 -19.81 -27.68
CA VAL A 112 -14.13 -20.23 -26.47
C VAL A 112 -13.27 -19.91 -25.26
N ILE A 113 -13.80 -19.11 -24.31
CA ILE A 113 -13.12 -18.81 -23.05
C ILE A 113 -13.17 -20.06 -22.16
N LEU A 114 -12.01 -20.63 -21.86
CA LEU A 114 -11.86 -21.77 -20.96
C LEU A 114 -11.83 -21.35 -19.50
N SER A 115 -11.04 -20.33 -19.20
CA SER A 115 -10.88 -19.80 -17.85
C SER A 115 -10.56 -18.32 -17.88
N SER A 116 -10.91 -17.61 -16.80
CA SER A 116 -10.49 -16.24 -16.58
C SER A 116 -10.29 -16.01 -15.07
N GLY A 117 -9.33 -15.17 -14.74
CA GLY A 117 -9.01 -14.86 -13.35
C GLY A 117 -7.97 -13.76 -13.27
N THR A 118 -7.40 -13.62 -12.08
CA THR A 118 -6.31 -12.68 -11.82
C THR A 118 -5.04 -13.44 -11.50
N LEU A 119 -3.90 -12.88 -11.89
CA LEU A 119 -2.61 -13.40 -11.51
C LEU A 119 -2.46 -13.26 -9.98
N GLY A 120 -2.20 -14.39 -9.33
CA GLY A 120 -1.98 -14.46 -7.88
C GLY A 120 -0.50 -14.41 -7.53
N GLN A 121 -0.07 -15.30 -6.65
CA GLN A 121 1.34 -15.37 -6.26
C GLN A 121 2.21 -15.84 -7.42
N VAL A 122 3.28 -15.11 -7.69
CA VAL A 122 4.33 -15.51 -8.62
C VAL A 122 5.55 -15.95 -7.80
N SER A 123 6.05 -17.15 -8.07
CA SER A 123 7.28 -17.66 -7.47
C SER A 123 8.33 -17.89 -8.56
N ILE A 124 9.56 -17.50 -8.26
CA ILE A 124 10.71 -17.64 -9.16
C ILE A 124 11.61 -18.74 -8.61
N SER A 125 11.91 -19.76 -9.42
CA SER A 125 12.83 -20.84 -9.05
C SER A 125 13.58 -21.34 -10.27
N ASN A 126 14.91 -21.37 -10.21
CA ASN A 126 15.79 -21.92 -11.25
C ASN A 126 15.55 -21.32 -12.66
N GLY A 127 15.25 -20.03 -12.77
CA GLY A 127 14.96 -19.37 -14.06
C GLY A 127 13.57 -19.69 -14.63
N ALA A 128 12.74 -20.42 -13.89
CA ALA A 128 11.34 -20.66 -14.21
C ALA A 128 10.42 -19.88 -13.26
N TYR A 129 9.28 -19.45 -13.77
CA TYR A 129 8.25 -18.74 -12.99
C TYR A 129 7.05 -19.67 -12.85
N LYS A 130 6.54 -19.72 -11.63
CA LYS A 130 5.28 -20.39 -11.32
C LYS A 130 4.29 -19.31 -10.91
N ALA A 131 3.22 -19.16 -11.67
CA ALA A 131 2.16 -18.20 -11.40
C ALA A 131 0.87 -18.94 -11.05
N GLU A 132 0.22 -18.50 -9.96
CA GLU A 132 -1.10 -18.97 -9.58
C GLU A 132 -2.16 -18.12 -10.28
N LEU A 133 -3.13 -18.77 -10.95
CA LEU A 133 -4.29 -18.10 -11.49
C LEU A 133 -5.46 -18.22 -10.50
N ARG A 134 -5.90 -17.09 -9.98
CA ARG A 134 -7.01 -17.00 -9.02
C ARG A 134 -8.32 -16.75 -9.74
N GLY A 135 -9.22 -17.71 -9.65
CA GLY A 135 -10.55 -17.62 -10.25
C GLY A 135 -11.52 -16.75 -9.44
N VAL A 136 -12.69 -16.48 -10.02
CA VAL A 136 -13.76 -15.68 -9.41
C VAL A 136 -14.27 -16.28 -8.08
N ALA A 137 -14.18 -17.60 -7.89
CA ALA A 137 -14.59 -18.28 -6.65
C ALA A 137 -13.84 -17.75 -5.42
N GLN A 138 -12.56 -17.36 -5.55
CA GLN A 138 -11.79 -16.79 -4.45
C GLN A 138 -12.32 -15.41 -4.02
N LEU A 139 -12.79 -14.59 -4.97
CA LEU A 139 -13.44 -13.31 -4.63
C LEU A 139 -14.74 -13.51 -3.85
N MET A 140 -15.47 -14.60 -4.12
CA MET A 140 -16.70 -14.95 -3.41
C MET A 140 -16.45 -15.49 -1.99
N GLN A 141 -15.26 -15.99 -1.71
CA GLN A 141 -14.86 -16.48 -0.39
C GLN A 141 -14.33 -15.38 0.53
N GLN A 142 -14.10 -14.16 0.01
CA GLN A 142 -13.69 -13.04 0.85
C GLN A 142 -14.86 -12.61 1.74
N GLU A 143 -14.55 -12.36 3.02
CA GLU A 143 -15.54 -11.81 3.94
C GLU A 143 -16.10 -10.49 3.41
N GLN A 144 -17.41 -10.44 3.24
CA GLN A 144 -18.14 -9.26 2.82
C GLN A 144 -18.73 -8.61 4.06
N GLY A 145 -18.22 -7.46 4.43
CA GLY A 145 -18.78 -6.68 5.54
C GLY A 145 -17.76 -5.72 6.15
N ASP A 146 -18.26 -4.61 6.64
CA ASP A 146 -17.45 -3.66 7.39
C ASP A 146 -17.50 -4.03 8.89
N VAL A 147 -16.33 -4.10 9.53
CA VAL A 147 -16.22 -4.27 10.98
C VAL A 147 -16.30 -2.88 11.63
N TYR A 148 -17.00 -2.78 12.76
CA TYR A 148 -16.99 -1.55 13.54
C TYR A 148 -15.58 -1.21 14.00
N SER A 149 -15.16 0.04 13.77
CA SER A 149 -13.82 0.52 14.11
C SER A 149 -13.87 1.99 14.54
N PRO A 150 -13.11 2.40 15.54
CA PRO A 150 -12.99 3.82 15.90
C PRO A 150 -12.37 4.65 14.78
N THR A 151 -11.64 4.03 13.86
CA THR A 151 -11.00 4.69 12.72
C THR A 151 -11.87 4.62 11.47
N CYS A 152 -11.74 5.60 10.58
CA CYS A 152 -12.46 5.66 9.32
C CYS A 152 -12.05 4.52 8.38
N ARG A 153 -13.03 3.81 7.82
CA ARG A 153 -12.84 2.71 6.85
C ARG A 153 -12.69 3.18 5.40
N ALA A 154 -13.08 4.44 5.11
CA ALA A 154 -12.93 5.00 3.76
C ALA A 154 -11.46 5.26 3.44
N ASN A 155 -11.08 5.08 2.17
CA ASN A 155 -9.79 5.55 1.68
C ASN A 155 -9.88 7.05 1.36
N PHE A 156 -8.81 7.77 1.66
CA PHE A 156 -8.78 9.21 1.46
C PHE A 156 -9.09 9.59 0.00
N GLY A 157 -10.15 10.37 -0.20
CA GLY A 157 -10.63 10.84 -1.50
C GLY A 157 -11.30 9.77 -2.38
N ASP A 158 -11.77 8.65 -1.80
CA ASP A 158 -12.63 7.70 -2.50
C ASP A 158 -14.10 8.18 -2.53
N SER A 159 -14.99 7.40 -3.13
CA SER A 159 -16.42 7.70 -3.22
C SER A 159 -17.13 7.76 -1.86
N LYS A 160 -16.56 7.12 -0.83
CA LYS A 160 -17.08 7.15 0.55
C LYS A 160 -16.56 8.37 1.32
N CYS A 161 -15.30 8.74 1.12
CA CYS A 161 -14.64 9.90 1.75
C CYS A 161 -15.02 11.22 1.08
N THR A 162 -15.12 11.27 -0.25
CA THR A 162 -15.51 12.42 -1.07
C THR A 162 -14.61 13.65 -1.02
N VAL A 163 -13.49 13.65 -0.29
CA VAL A 163 -12.53 14.76 -0.30
C VAL A 163 -11.92 14.89 -1.69
N ASP A 164 -12.01 16.07 -2.28
CA ASP A 164 -11.35 16.36 -3.56
C ASP A 164 -9.84 16.45 -3.37
N ARG A 165 -9.11 15.52 -3.99
CA ARG A 165 -7.65 15.49 -3.95
C ARG A 165 -6.98 16.43 -4.94
N GLY A 166 -7.71 16.90 -5.97
CA GLY A 166 -7.15 17.72 -7.03
C GLY A 166 -6.42 18.96 -6.50
N PRO A 167 -7.09 19.83 -5.73
CA PRO A 167 -6.48 21.02 -5.13
C PRO A 167 -5.36 20.73 -4.11
N LEU A 168 -5.34 19.51 -3.57
CA LEU A 168 -4.36 19.07 -2.58
C LEU A 168 -3.14 18.39 -3.20
N THR A 169 -3.19 18.11 -4.50
CA THR A 169 -2.09 17.45 -5.22
C THR A 169 -1.00 18.47 -5.56
N VAL A 170 0.22 18.17 -5.18
CA VAL A 170 1.39 19.01 -5.46
C VAL A 170 2.37 18.22 -6.33
N SER A 171 2.94 18.87 -7.34
CA SER A 171 4.04 18.30 -8.12
C SER A 171 5.37 18.64 -7.47
N GLY A 172 6.28 17.67 -7.44
CA GLY A 172 7.62 17.80 -6.87
C GLY A 172 8.68 17.13 -7.74
N SER A 173 9.93 17.32 -7.34
CA SER A 173 11.08 16.67 -7.96
C SER A 173 12.14 16.32 -6.93
N VAL A 174 12.87 15.25 -7.19
CA VAL A 174 13.96 14.80 -6.31
C VAL A 174 15.17 15.72 -6.49
N ALA A 175 15.43 16.59 -5.52
CA ALA A 175 16.60 17.48 -5.54
C ALA A 175 17.87 16.77 -5.08
N SER A 176 17.79 15.94 -4.04
CA SER A 176 18.88 15.08 -3.58
C SER A 176 18.33 13.87 -2.83
N LEU A 177 19.10 12.78 -2.84
CA LEU A 177 18.75 11.55 -2.13
C LEU A 177 19.41 11.50 -0.76
N VAL A 178 18.68 11.06 0.25
CA VAL A 178 19.20 10.74 1.59
C VAL A 178 19.46 9.23 1.68
N ASN A 179 18.48 8.42 1.23
CA ASN A 179 18.59 6.95 1.15
C ASN A 179 17.57 6.42 0.13
N ALA A 180 17.39 5.10 0.05
CA ALA A 180 16.50 4.46 -0.92
C ALA A 180 15.00 4.83 -0.77
N THR A 181 14.58 5.36 0.39
CA THR A 181 13.18 5.74 0.67
C THR A 181 13.01 7.21 0.98
N THR A 182 14.09 7.97 1.11
CA THR A 182 14.06 9.36 1.59
C THR A 182 14.84 10.29 0.66
N TRP A 183 14.22 11.39 0.30
CA TRP A 183 14.85 12.44 -0.51
C TRP A 183 14.47 13.84 -0.05
N ASN A 184 15.22 14.82 -0.54
CA ASN A 184 14.95 16.23 -0.34
C ASN A 184 14.27 16.83 -1.56
N ASP A 185 13.24 17.62 -1.30
CA ASP A 185 12.56 18.49 -2.26
C ASP A 185 12.24 19.83 -1.60
N PRO A 186 13.09 20.85 -1.73
CA PRO A 186 12.91 22.13 -1.07
C PRO A 186 11.69 22.93 -1.55
N THR A 187 11.02 22.49 -2.60
CA THR A 187 9.78 23.13 -3.09
C THR A 187 8.58 22.78 -2.23
N LEU A 188 8.66 21.68 -1.46
CA LEU A 188 7.60 21.22 -0.58
C LEU A 188 7.71 21.90 0.79
N THR A 189 7.04 23.03 0.98
CA THR A 189 7.12 23.87 2.18
C THR A 189 5.89 23.79 3.10
N GLN A 190 4.94 22.89 2.78
CA GLN A 190 3.68 22.77 3.49
C GLN A 190 3.88 22.33 4.93
N VAL A 191 3.13 22.95 5.83
CA VAL A 191 3.14 22.64 7.27
C VAL A 191 1.80 21.98 7.62
N GLY A 192 1.85 20.91 8.41
CA GLY A 192 0.66 20.19 8.86
C GLY A 192 -0.08 20.87 10.01
N THR A 193 -1.21 20.29 10.40
CA THR A 193 -2.00 20.74 11.56
C THR A 193 -1.35 20.31 12.86
N VAL A 194 -1.62 21.05 13.94
CA VAL A 194 -1.19 20.69 15.29
C VAL A 194 -2.07 19.56 15.83
N SER A 195 -1.44 18.60 16.48
CA SER A 195 -2.07 17.47 17.17
C SER A 195 -1.38 17.26 18.54
N ALA A 196 -2.13 16.77 19.50
CA ALA A 196 -1.58 16.40 20.80
C ALA A 196 -1.06 14.96 20.78
N TYR A 197 0.10 14.76 21.39
CA TYR A 197 0.68 13.44 21.69
C TYR A 197 0.53 13.17 23.18
N THR A 198 -0.05 12.02 23.52
CA THR A 198 -0.11 11.52 24.88
C THR A 198 0.79 10.30 24.99
N ASP A 199 1.80 10.39 25.84
CA ASP A 199 2.74 9.29 26.05
C ASP A 199 2.10 8.20 26.93
N THR A 200 2.02 7.00 26.38
CA THR A 200 1.51 5.80 27.09
C THR A 200 2.57 4.74 27.36
N LYS A 201 3.79 4.96 26.83
CA LYS A 201 4.88 3.97 26.94
C LYS A 201 5.91 4.31 28.00
N GLY A 202 6.09 5.62 28.24
CA GLY A 202 7.11 6.15 29.10
C GLY A 202 8.52 6.02 28.52
N GLU A 203 9.39 6.94 28.89
CA GLU A 203 10.80 6.96 28.54
C GLU A 203 11.65 7.04 29.81
N LYS A 204 12.86 6.47 29.79
CA LYS A 204 13.77 6.52 30.94
C LYS A 204 14.71 7.69 30.83
N VAL A 205 14.75 8.52 31.87
CA VAL A 205 15.79 9.55 32.02
C VAL A 205 17.17 8.85 32.03
N PRO A 206 18.13 9.27 31.20
CA PRO A 206 19.46 8.67 31.17
C PRO A 206 20.11 8.62 32.55
N THR A 207 20.87 7.54 32.83
CA THR A 207 21.61 7.37 34.11
C THR A 207 22.90 8.18 34.19
N ARG A 208 23.29 8.79 33.08
CA ARG A 208 24.51 9.60 32.95
C ARG A 208 24.22 10.88 32.16
N SER A 209 24.98 11.93 32.44
CA SER A 209 24.90 13.18 31.67
C SER A 209 25.18 12.94 30.16
N PRO A 210 24.42 13.62 29.28
CA PRO A 210 23.33 14.55 29.58
C PRO A 210 22.02 13.80 29.97
N PHE A 211 21.34 14.33 30.98
CA PHE A 211 20.04 13.82 31.46
C PHE A 211 18.91 14.37 30.59
N THR A 212 18.94 14.07 29.30
CA THR A 212 18.03 14.66 28.31
C THR A 212 17.28 13.58 27.53
N ILE A 213 16.06 13.90 27.15
CA ILE A 213 15.21 13.10 26.27
C ILE A 213 14.77 14.01 25.11
N GLN A 214 15.10 13.62 23.88
CA GLN A 214 14.61 14.30 22.68
C GLN A 214 13.33 13.61 22.23
N VAL A 215 12.20 14.31 22.26
CA VAL A 215 10.97 13.78 21.68
C VAL A 215 11.06 13.76 20.15
N VAL A 216 10.51 12.71 19.56
CA VAL A 216 10.44 12.53 18.10
C VAL A 216 8.98 12.52 17.71
N PRO A 217 8.45 13.67 17.22
CA PRO A 217 7.07 13.74 16.79
C PRO A 217 6.73 12.70 15.73
N PRO A 218 5.55 12.04 15.81
CA PRO A 218 5.10 11.13 14.79
C PRO A 218 5.03 11.78 13.41
N THR A 219 5.14 10.98 12.35
CA THR A 219 4.95 11.40 10.95
C THR A 219 5.94 12.45 10.43
N GLY A 220 7.08 12.67 11.13
CA GLY A 220 8.06 13.69 10.74
C GLY A 220 7.62 15.12 11.06
N GLY A 221 6.63 15.29 11.91
CA GLY A 221 6.19 16.61 12.38
C GLY A 221 7.23 17.32 13.24
N ALA A 222 6.95 18.56 13.59
CA ALA A 222 7.78 19.35 14.48
C ALA A 222 7.11 19.51 15.85
N PHE A 223 7.91 19.49 16.92
CA PHE A 223 7.44 19.85 18.27
C PHE A 223 6.86 21.28 18.26
N VAL A 224 5.76 21.48 18.95
CA VAL A 224 5.06 22.77 19.05
C VAL A 224 5.09 23.29 20.47
N SER A 225 4.59 22.51 21.44
CA SER A 225 4.48 22.93 22.82
C SER A 225 4.51 21.75 23.79
N ASP A 226 4.95 22.02 24.99
CA ASP A 226 4.94 21.06 26.10
C ASP A 226 3.50 20.84 26.60
N GLY A 227 3.13 19.58 26.80
CA GLY A 227 1.87 19.11 27.37
C GLY A 227 2.01 18.65 28.82
N GLY A 228 3.25 18.62 29.33
CA GLY A 228 3.56 18.23 30.70
C GLY A 228 4.25 16.87 30.81
N VAL A 229 4.90 16.65 31.93
CA VAL A 229 5.64 15.41 32.25
C VAL A 229 5.11 14.82 33.56
N LYS A 230 4.89 13.51 33.58
CA LYS A 230 4.55 12.72 34.77
C LYS A 230 5.56 11.60 34.96
N ASN A 231 5.82 11.21 36.21
CA ASN A 231 6.59 10.01 36.48
C ASN A 231 5.70 8.75 36.53
N SER A 232 6.30 7.57 36.65
CA SER A 232 5.59 6.28 36.74
C SER A 232 4.65 6.14 37.94
N GLN A 233 4.73 7.02 38.91
CA GLN A 233 3.80 7.10 40.05
C GLN A 233 2.64 8.07 39.81
N GLY A 234 2.55 8.67 38.60
CA GLY A 234 1.54 9.63 38.24
C GLY A 234 1.77 11.06 38.82
N LYS A 235 2.92 11.31 39.49
CA LYS A 235 3.29 12.62 39.97
C LYS A 235 3.72 13.52 38.81
N THR A 236 3.08 14.66 38.64
CA THR A 236 3.46 15.69 37.68
C THR A 236 4.75 16.40 38.10
N LEU A 237 5.71 16.49 37.15
CA LEU A 237 6.94 17.27 37.33
C LEU A 237 6.68 18.73 37.02
N SER A 238 7.49 19.64 37.57
CA SER A 238 7.35 21.06 37.38
C SER A 238 8.24 21.58 36.26
N LEU A 239 7.65 22.32 35.31
CA LEU A 239 8.40 22.97 34.24
C LEU A 239 9.15 24.19 34.80
N VAL A 240 10.45 24.29 34.48
CA VAL A 240 11.31 25.45 34.79
C VAL A 240 12.00 25.95 33.54
N SER A 241 12.47 27.19 33.54
CA SER A 241 13.14 27.78 32.37
C SER A 241 14.53 27.21 32.10
N SER A 242 15.24 26.77 33.12
CA SER A 242 16.59 26.20 33.00
C SER A 242 17.01 25.54 34.34
N SER A 243 18.09 24.72 34.28
CA SER A 243 18.72 24.10 35.45
C SER A 243 17.72 23.36 36.38
N PRO A 244 17.00 22.34 35.90
CA PRO A 244 15.98 21.66 36.69
C PRO A 244 16.58 20.96 37.90
N GLY A 245 15.89 21.10 39.04
CA GLY A 245 16.14 20.34 40.27
C GLY A 245 15.36 19.03 40.32
N ASP A 246 15.38 18.36 41.48
CA ASP A 246 14.62 17.11 41.71
C ASP A 246 13.12 17.31 41.46
N GLY A 247 12.55 16.46 40.59
CA GLY A 247 11.14 16.54 40.19
C GLY A 247 10.80 17.73 39.28
N GLN A 248 11.80 18.32 38.64
CA GLN A 248 11.63 19.41 37.71
C GLN A 248 12.21 19.04 36.31
N TYR A 249 11.74 19.72 35.27
CA TYR A 249 12.28 19.60 33.91
C TYR A 249 12.26 20.96 33.22
N SER A 250 13.10 21.07 32.18
CA SER A 250 13.02 22.16 31.22
C SER A 250 12.93 21.60 29.81
N VAL A 251 12.33 22.35 28.89
CA VAL A 251 12.16 21.92 27.50
C VAL A 251 12.60 23.03 26.55
N SER A 252 13.30 22.65 25.49
CA SER A 252 13.70 23.57 24.42
C SER A 252 12.56 23.74 23.39
N SER A 253 12.70 24.74 22.52
CA SER A 253 11.80 24.95 21.37
C SER A 253 11.78 23.81 20.36
N THR A 254 12.73 22.88 20.44
CA THR A 254 12.81 21.69 19.57
C THR A 254 12.34 20.42 20.24
N GLY A 255 11.79 20.51 21.47
CA GLY A 255 11.32 19.33 22.22
C GLY A 255 12.45 18.54 22.88
N LEU A 256 13.58 19.16 23.20
CA LEU A 256 14.60 18.53 24.02
C LEU A 256 14.27 18.81 25.50
N TYR A 257 13.87 17.75 26.20
CA TYR A 257 13.59 17.76 27.63
C TYR A 257 14.87 17.52 28.42
N THR A 258 15.11 18.32 29.42
CA THR A 258 16.28 18.21 30.33
C THR A 258 15.80 17.96 31.73
N PHE A 259 16.36 17.01 32.43
CA PHE A 259 16.02 16.61 33.81
C PHE A 259 17.19 16.80 34.74
N SER A 260 16.93 16.71 36.05
CA SER A 260 17.94 16.68 37.08
C SER A 260 18.70 15.35 37.11
N SER A 261 19.93 15.39 37.61
CA SER A 261 20.68 14.14 37.94
C SER A 261 19.99 13.34 39.07
N ALA A 262 19.16 13.98 39.90
CA ALA A 262 18.36 13.30 40.93
C ALA A 262 17.24 12.43 40.32
N ASP A 263 16.75 12.77 39.12
CA ASP A 263 15.71 12.05 38.41
C ASP A 263 16.29 10.93 37.52
N ALA A 264 17.60 10.67 37.56
CA ALA A 264 18.26 9.67 36.76
C ALA A 264 17.61 8.29 36.92
N ALA A 265 17.40 7.57 35.81
CA ALA A 265 16.68 6.31 35.71
C ALA A 265 15.17 6.35 36.03
N TRP A 266 14.59 7.52 36.30
CA TRP A 266 13.14 7.62 36.38
C TRP A 266 12.50 7.30 35.05
N GLU A 267 11.35 6.63 35.12
CA GLU A 267 10.45 6.49 33.98
C GLU A 267 9.49 7.67 33.97
N VAL A 268 9.49 8.41 32.86
CA VAL A 268 8.70 9.63 32.68
C VAL A 268 7.82 9.49 31.45
N PHE A 269 6.64 10.06 31.52
CA PHE A 269 5.64 10.13 30.44
C PHE A 269 5.55 11.59 30.00
N ILE A 270 5.86 11.85 28.73
CA ILE A 270 6.01 13.19 28.17
C ILE A 270 4.86 13.45 27.20
N ASP A 271 3.92 14.30 27.59
CA ASP A 271 2.85 14.77 26.72
C ASP A 271 3.31 16.04 25.99
N TYR A 272 2.98 16.20 24.71
CA TYR A 272 3.35 17.39 23.95
C TYR A 272 2.45 17.59 22.72
N ASP A 273 2.40 18.81 22.20
CA ASP A 273 1.79 19.11 20.92
C ASP A 273 2.84 19.09 19.80
N TYR A 274 2.44 18.65 18.63
CA TYR A 274 3.29 18.59 17.44
C TYR A 274 2.50 18.87 16.15
N THR A 275 3.18 19.29 15.09
CA THR A 275 2.56 19.37 13.77
C THR A 275 2.56 18.00 13.14
N ILE A 276 1.45 17.56 12.55
CA ILE A 276 1.42 16.36 11.71
C ILE A 276 2.17 16.68 10.42
N GLY A 277 3.01 15.79 9.93
CA GLY A 277 3.66 15.96 8.63
C GLY A 277 2.60 16.14 7.53
N TYR A 278 2.64 17.25 6.78
CA TYR A 278 1.55 17.61 5.85
C TYR A 278 1.20 16.51 4.86
N PHE A 279 2.20 15.84 4.27
CA PHE A 279 1.98 14.74 3.33
C PHE A 279 2.05 13.35 3.96
N ALA A 280 2.22 13.23 5.28
CA ALA A 280 2.21 11.94 5.94
C ALA A 280 0.88 11.20 5.73
N TYR A 281 0.93 9.87 5.68
CA TYR A 281 -0.18 8.99 5.27
C TYR A 281 -0.70 9.25 3.86
N GLY A 282 -0.04 10.11 3.11
CA GLY A 282 -0.37 10.45 1.74
C GLY A 282 0.24 9.48 0.75
N LYS A 283 0.19 9.85 -0.51
CA LYS A 283 0.68 9.01 -1.60
C LYS A 283 1.55 9.82 -2.56
N VAL A 284 2.71 9.29 -2.87
CA VAL A 284 3.53 9.74 -4.01
C VAL A 284 3.16 8.89 -5.22
N THR A 285 3.01 9.52 -6.37
CA THR A 285 2.87 8.87 -7.68
C THR A 285 3.95 9.41 -8.60
N TRP A 286 4.82 8.53 -9.08
CA TRP A 286 5.94 8.92 -9.93
C TRP A 286 5.47 9.21 -11.35
N LEU A 287 5.98 10.30 -11.94
CA LEU A 287 5.68 10.74 -13.30
C LEU A 287 6.81 10.41 -14.28
N THR A 288 8.04 10.40 -13.80
CA THR A 288 9.23 10.14 -14.61
C THR A 288 10.15 9.14 -13.91
N GLY A 289 11.25 8.77 -14.56
CA GLY A 289 12.20 7.78 -14.06
C GLY A 289 11.71 6.34 -14.25
N GLN A 290 12.44 5.39 -13.70
CA GLN A 290 12.09 3.96 -13.81
C GLN A 290 10.82 3.59 -13.01
N ASN A 291 10.46 4.42 -12.04
CA ASN A 291 9.25 4.25 -11.23
C ASN A 291 8.01 4.94 -11.81
N ALA A 292 8.05 5.48 -13.04
CA ALA A 292 6.91 6.16 -13.64
C ALA A 292 5.65 5.28 -13.62
N GLY A 293 4.52 5.85 -13.13
CA GLY A 293 3.25 5.14 -12.96
C GLY A 293 3.11 4.39 -11.63
N PHE A 294 4.20 4.08 -10.93
CA PHE A 294 4.13 3.48 -9.59
C PHE A 294 3.78 4.53 -8.54
N SER A 295 3.20 4.03 -7.46
CA SER A 295 2.83 4.87 -6.30
C SER A 295 3.25 4.19 -5.01
N MET A 296 3.60 5.02 -4.00
CA MET A 296 3.94 4.55 -2.66
C MET A 296 3.39 5.50 -1.61
N GLU A 297 3.04 4.94 -0.45
CA GLU A 297 2.58 5.71 0.69
C GLU A 297 3.72 6.51 1.33
N VAL A 298 3.41 7.73 1.77
CA VAL A 298 4.33 8.58 2.53
C VAL A 298 4.26 8.21 4.01
N LYS A 299 5.37 7.72 4.54
CA LYS A 299 5.50 7.39 5.97
C LYS A 299 5.64 8.65 6.81
N THR A 300 6.61 9.50 6.47
CA THR A 300 6.86 10.75 7.18
C THR A 300 7.13 11.89 6.20
N PHE A 301 6.77 13.09 6.61
CA PHE A 301 7.02 14.30 5.88
C PHE A 301 7.41 15.42 6.84
N SER A 302 8.51 16.11 6.55
CA SER A 302 8.82 17.42 7.10
C SER A 302 9.06 18.38 5.93
N PRO A 303 8.89 19.70 6.10
CA PRO A 303 9.12 20.63 5.00
C PRO A 303 10.46 20.38 4.29
N GLY A 304 10.38 20.08 3.01
CA GLY A 304 11.54 19.74 2.19
C GLY A 304 12.04 18.30 2.25
N VAL A 305 11.48 17.41 3.08
CA VAL A 305 11.94 16.03 3.20
C VAL A 305 10.76 15.05 3.14
N VAL A 306 10.82 14.11 2.22
CA VAL A 306 9.81 13.06 2.03
C VAL A 306 10.42 11.71 2.34
N THR A 307 9.72 10.87 3.13
CA THR A 307 10.10 9.48 3.38
C THR A 307 8.94 8.55 3.05
N LEU A 308 9.18 7.56 2.22
CA LEU A 308 8.20 6.54 1.85
C LEU A 308 8.07 5.45 2.93
N ALA A 309 6.94 4.76 2.92
CA ALA A 309 6.69 3.62 3.81
C ALA A 309 7.58 2.41 3.47
N MET A 310 7.84 2.21 2.18
CA MET A 310 8.73 1.14 1.65
C MET A 310 9.56 1.68 0.49
N ALA A 311 10.64 0.97 0.16
CA ALA A 311 11.43 1.28 -1.02
C ALA A 311 10.59 1.08 -2.30
N MET A 312 10.90 1.88 -3.31
CA MET A 312 10.33 1.69 -4.64
C MET A 312 10.93 0.46 -5.32
N PRO A 313 10.23 -0.15 -6.28
CA PRO A 313 10.75 -1.28 -7.05
C PRO A 313 12.08 -0.99 -7.75
N TYR A 314 12.22 0.23 -8.26
CA TYR A 314 13.44 0.69 -8.91
C TYR A 314 14.07 1.82 -8.12
N PRO A 315 15.41 2.02 -8.24
CA PRO A 315 16.08 3.14 -7.58
C PRO A 315 15.48 4.49 -7.98
N ILE A 316 15.27 5.34 -7.00
CA ILE A 316 14.88 6.73 -7.20
C ILE A 316 16.13 7.49 -7.68
N ALA A 317 15.99 8.36 -8.68
CA ALA A 317 17.07 9.18 -9.20
C ALA A 317 16.83 10.67 -8.96
N VAL A 318 17.93 11.44 -8.83
CA VAL A 318 17.85 12.90 -8.78
C VAL A 318 17.29 13.42 -10.11
N GLY A 319 16.30 14.31 -10.03
CA GLY A 319 15.57 14.84 -11.18
C GLY A 319 14.28 14.09 -11.52
N ASP A 320 14.02 12.92 -10.92
CA ASP A 320 12.73 12.26 -11.06
C ASP A 320 11.61 13.16 -10.54
N THR A 321 10.53 13.23 -11.28
CA THR A 321 9.34 14.02 -10.93
C THR A 321 8.21 13.15 -10.45
N TYR A 322 7.40 13.72 -9.56
CA TYR A 322 6.28 13.01 -8.97
C TYR A 322 5.13 13.97 -8.62
N GLN A 323 3.99 13.39 -8.35
CA GLN A 323 2.88 14.04 -7.66
C GLN A 323 2.76 13.49 -6.25
N ILE A 324 2.52 14.37 -5.29
CA ILE A 324 2.29 14.02 -3.90
C ILE A 324 0.94 14.56 -3.42
N VAL A 325 0.18 13.72 -2.76
CA VAL A 325 -1.13 14.07 -2.19
C VAL A 325 -1.07 13.82 -0.70
N PRO A 326 -1.56 14.75 0.15
CA PRO A 326 -1.65 14.50 1.59
C PRO A 326 -2.55 13.32 1.88
N GLY A 327 -2.31 12.67 3.03
CA GLY A 327 -3.11 11.56 3.51
C GLY A 327 -3.95 11.92 4.72
N CYS A 328 -4.65 10.92 5.24
CA CYS A 328 -5.48 11.00 6.43
C CYS A 328 -5.09 9.85 7.38
N ASP A 329 -4.90 10.17 8.66
CA ASP A 329 -4.65 9.20 9.73
C ASP A 329 -5.90 8.42 10.15
N ARG A 330 -7.02 8.64 9.44
CA ARG A 330 -8.32 8.02 9.66
C ARG A 330 -8.98 8.34 11.01
N THR A 331 -8.48 9.35 11.71
CA THR A 331 -9.12 9.83 12.95
C THR A 331 -10.22 10.84 12.66
N ILE A 332 -11.23 10.90 13.56
CA ILE A 332 -12.30 11.88 13.45
C ILE A 332 -11.77 13.32 13.60
N GLY A 333 -10.76 13.52 14.45
CA GLY A 333 -10.12 14.83 14.66
C GLY A 333 -9.52 15.38 13.37
N THR A 334 -8.72 14.59 12.66
CA THR A 334 -8.13 14.98 11.37
C THR A 334 -9.20 15.20 10.31
N CYS A 335 -10.22 14.33 10.25
CA CYS A 335 -11.33 14.47 9.31
C CYS A 335 -12.07 15.79 9.49
N PHE A 336 -12.30 16.20 10.75
CA PHE A 336 -12.95 17.48 11.09
C PHE A 336 -12.03 18.68 10.87
N ALA A 337 -10.87 18.69 11.57
CA ALA A 337 -10.06 19.90 11.66
C ALA A 337 -9.31 20.22 10.36
N ARG A 338 -8.88 19.17 9.63
CA ARG A 338 -8.06 19.36 8.43
C ARG A 338 -8.88 19.40 7.14
N TYR A 339 -9.87 18.52 7.04
CA TYR A 339 -10.61 18.33 5.79
C TYR A 339 -12.06 18.80 5.84
N ASN A 340 -12.55 19.23 7.01
CA ASN A 340 -13.95 19.64 7.24
C ASN A 340 -14.96 18.64 6.64
N ASN A 341 -14.68 17.34 6.79
CA ASN A 341 -15.40 16.26 6.09
C ASN A 341 -16.06 15.25 7.04
N ILE A 342 -16.39 15.66 8.25
CA ILE A 342 -16.93 14.80 9.32
C ILE A 342 -18.21 14.06 8.88
N VAL A 343 -19.03 14.66 8.00
CA VAL A 343 -20.26 14.07 7.50
C VAL A 343 -20.02 12.75 6.72
N HIS A 344 -18.83 12.62 6.14
CA HIS A 344 -18.41 11.44 5.40
C HIS A 344 -17.45 10.55 6.20
N PHE A 345 -17.30 10.80 7.49
CA PHE A 345 -16.51 9.93 8.37
C PHE A 345 -17.19 8.56 8.47
N ARG A 346 -16.44 7.49 8.24
CA ARG A 346 -16.93 6.10 8.19
C ARG A 346 -16.27 5.25 9.29
N GLY A 347 -16.27 5.75 10.49
CA GLY A 347 -15.83 5.07 11.70
C GLY A 347 -16.76 5.36 12.86
N GLU A 348 -16.63 4.62 13.93
CA GLU A 348 -17.42 4.73 15.15
C GLU A 348 -16.50 5.10 16.33
N PRO A 349 -16.08 6.37 16.47
CA PRO A 349 -15.01 6.78 17.40
C PRO A 349 -15.38 6.62 18.87
N TYR A 350 -16.66 6.42 19.18
CA TYR A 350 -17.17 6.28 20.55
C TYR A 350 -17.55 4.84 20.91
N ILE A 351 -17.10 3.84 20.13
CA ILE A 351 -17.31 2.43 20.50
C ILE A 351 -16.56 2.17 21.81
N PRO A 352 -17.24 1.58 22.82
CA PRO A 352 -16.58 1.13 24.04
C PRO A 352 -15.47 0.12 23.72
N GLY A 353 -14.32 0.29 24.36
CA GLY A 353 -13.25 -0.72 24.29
C GLY A 353 -13.67 -2.05 24.90
N PRO A 354 -12.97 -3.16 24.59
CA PRO A 354 -13.26 -4.48 25.15
C PRO A 354 -13.29 -4.51 26.68
N ASP A 355 -12.56 -3.62 27.33
CA ASP A 355 -12.52 -3.49 28.80
C ASP A 355 -13.87 -3.09 29.41
N ILE A 356 -14.66 -2.27 28.71
CA ILE A 356 -16.01 -1.87 29.17
C ILE A 356 -17.02 -3.02 29.01
N LEU A 357 -16.83 -3.87 27.99
CA LEU A 357 -17.67 -5.05 27.78
C LEU A 357 -17.44 -6.13 28.84
N LEU A 358 -16.27 -6.15 29.48
CA LEU A 358 -15.87 -7.08 30.52
C LEU A 358 -16.14 -6.52 31.94
N MET A 359 -16.49 -5.25 32.09
CA MET A 359 -16.90 -4.71 33.38
C MET A 359 -18.24 -5.29 33.80
N PRO A 360 -18.38 -5.74 35.07
CA PRO A 360 -19.68 -6.13 35.59
C PRO A 360 -20.64 -4.96 35.44
N GLN A 361 -21.75 -5.15 34.78
CA GLN A 361 -22.83 -4.18 34.74
C GLN A 361 -23.36 -4.11 36.18
N GLY A 362 -22.98 -3.06 36.92
CA GLY A 362 -23.54 -2.81 38.25
C GLY A 362 -25.04 -2.55 38.16
N ASP A 363 -25.77 -3.22 39.03
CA ASP A 363 -27.23 -2.99 39.24
C ASP A 363 -27.53 -1.54 39.60
#